data_561ed2cf98f25828c8ea65923580fe7c
#
_entry.id   561ed2cf98f25828c8ea65923580fe7c
#
_cell.length_a   1.000
_cell.length_b   1.000
_cell.length_c   1.000
_cell.angle_alpha   90.00
_cell.angle_beta   90.00
_cell.angle_gamma   90.00
#
_symmetry.space_group_name_H-M   'P 1'
#
loop_
_entity.id
_entity.type
_entity.pdbx_description
1 polymer ?
#
loop_
_entity_poly.entity_id
_entity_poly.type
_entity_poly.pdbx_seq_one_letter_code
_entity_poly.pdbx_strand_id
1 'polypeptide(L)'
;TTMDDIAREAEYSKATLYVYFQSKEEIINAILLSGMVLLKKKIHEAIESHSDWYQAYDAVCRSIVRFYDENPTAYDAATGTMPLVQEADETQKGVADILRVSGEIDEELAAFLVRGAAEGAVRSQLPPMETVLLFWSALSGMVHTADIREGYIQKTIGLSREEFLQHGTRLLLASITKVNA
;
A
#
# COMPACT_ATOMS: atom_id res chain seq x y z
N THR A 1 -11.53 22.43 -0.05
CA THR A 1 -10.25 23.06 0.34
C THR A 1 -9.65 23.76 -0.86
N THR A 2 -9.38 25.07 -0.73
CA THR A 2 -8.76 25.91 -1.78
C THR A 2 -7.26 26.09 -1.50
N MET A 3 -6.51 26.59 -2.51
CA MET A 3 -5.10 26.98 -2.31
C MET A 3 -4.94 28.04 -1.21
N ASP A 4 -5.93 28.92 -1.05
CA ASP A 4 -5.93 29.94 0.00
C ASP A 4 -6.11 29.34 1.39
N ASP A 5 -6.95 28.31 1.52
CA ASP A 5 -7.13 27.57 2.78
C ASP A 5 -5.86 26.82 3.17
N ILE A 6 -5.20 26.19 2.18
CA ILE A 6 -3.92 25.47 2.39
C ILE A 6 -2.84 26.46 2.82
N ALA A 7 -2.71 27.60 2.13
CA ALA A 7 -1.71 28.62 2.47
C ALA A 7 -1.91 29.14 3.90
N ARG A 8 -3.15 29.42 4.29
CA ARG A 8 -3.50 29.90 5.64
C ARG A 8 -3.15 28.84 6.70
N GLU A 9 -3.52 27.57 6.49
CA GLU A 9 -3.28 26.50 7.45
C GLU A 9 -1.78 26.19 7.59
N ALA A 10 -1.03 26.29 6.50
CA ALA A 10 0.42 26.10 6.48
C ALA A 10 1.22 27.34 6.93
N GLU A 11 0.53 28.42 7.33
CA GLU A 11 1.16 29.71 7.72
C GLU A 11 2.05 30.33 6.64
N TYR A 12 1.75 30.05 5.36
CA TYR A 12 2.43 30.65 4.21
C TYR A 12 1.57 31.71 3.53
N SER A 13 2.21 32.66 2.84
CA SER A 13 1.49 33.53 1.91
C SER A 13 1.05 32.73 0.67
N LYS A 14 -0.08 33.11 0.08
CA LYS A 14 -0.53 32.55 -1.20
C LYS A 14 0.55 32.63 -2.28
N ALA A 15 1.25 33.76 -2.36
CA ALA A 15 2.35 33.95 -3.32
C ALA A 15 3.48 32.95 -3.09
N THR A 16 3.85 32.68 -1.84
CA THR A 16 4.85 31.69 -1.49
C THR A 16 4.43 30.29 -1.93
N LEU A 17 3.16 29.89 -1.70
CA LEU A 17 2.66 28.59 -2.10
C LEU A 17 2.70 28.39 -3.62
N TYR A 18 2.32 29.42 -4.40
CA TYR A 18 2.37 29.36 -5.86
C TYR A 18 3.77 29.35 -6.48
N VAL A 19 4.82 29.67 -5.71
CA VAL A 19 6.22 29.47 -6.14
C VAL A 19 6.54 27.97 -6.27
N TYR A 20 5.97 27.14 -5.40
CA TYR A 20 6.28 25.71 -5.34
C TYR A 20 5.26 24.85 -6.07
N PHE A 21 3.97 25.21 -6.01
CA PHE A 21 2.85 24.44 -6.54
C PHE A 21 1.91 25.31 -7.35
N GLN A 22 1.63 24.90 -8.59
CA GLN A 22 0.73 25.66 -9.48
C GLN A 22 -0.74 25.36 -9.22
N SER A 23 -1.05 24.20 -8.60
CA SER A 23 -2.41 23.76 -8.32
C SER A 23 -2.48 22.91 -7.03
N LYS A 24 -3.71 22.69 -6.55
CA LYS A 24 -3.98 21.79 -5.42
C LYS A 24 -3.62 20.35 -5.76
N GLU A 25 -3.82 19.96 -7.00
CA GLU A 25 -3.49 18.62 -7.52
C GLU A 25 -1.98 18.36 -7.43
N GLU A 26 -1.12 19.35 -7.74
CA GLU A 26 0.33 19.20 -7.55
C GLU A 26 0.72 18.97 -6.10
N ILE A 27 0.04 19.61 -5.15
CA ILE A 27 0.28 19.38 -3.71
C ILE A 27 -0.14 17.97 -3.33
N ILE A 28 -1.32 17.52 -3.77
CA ILE A 28 -1.81 16.16 -3.53
C ILE A 28 -0.83 15.16 -4.11
N ASN A 29 -0.41 15.31 -5.36
CA ASN A 29 0.55 14.41 -6.00
C ASN A 29 1.89 14.35 -5.26
N ALA A 30 2.38 15.49 -4.75
CA ALA A 30 3.61 15.52 -3.95
C ALA A 30 3.47 14.76 -2.62
N ILE A 31 2.33 14.90 -1.94
CA ILE A 31 2.02 14.15 -0.70
C ILE A 31 1.93 12.66 -1.00
N LEU A 32 1.21 12.27 -2.05
CA LEU A 32 1.05 10.88 -2.47
C LEU A 32 2.40 10.26 -2.82
N LEU A 33 3.20 10.93 -3.64
CA LEU A 33 4.54 10.46 -4.01
C LEU A 33 5.42 10.25 -2.78
N SER A 34 5.42 11.20 -1.84
CA SER A 34 6.17 11.07 -0.59
C SER A 34 5.73 9.85 0.22
N GLY A 35 4.41 9.63 0.32
CA GLY A 35 3.84 8.45 0.99
C GLY A 35 4.25 7.13 0.31
N MET A 36 4.19 7.07 -1.02
CA MET A 36 4.56 5.87 -1.78
C MET A 36 6.06 5.56 -1.69
N VAL A 37 6.92 6.58 -1.71
CA VAL A 37 8.37 6.41 -1.48
C VAL A 37 8.62 5.85 -0.08
N LEU A 38 7.89 6.33 0.93
CA LEU A 38 7.96 5.79 2.29
C LEU A 38 7.49 4.34 2.36
N LEU A 39 6.37 4.00 1.71
CA LEU A 39 5.85 2.63 1.64
C LEU A 39 6.87 1.69 0.98
N LYS A 40 7.42 2.08 -0.17
CA LYS A 40 8.48 1.33 -0.84
C LYS A 40 9.64 1.02 0.10
N LYS A 41 10.14 2.05 0.79
CA LYS A 41 11.21 1.89 1.77
C LYS A 41 10.84 0.90 2.88
N LYS A 42 9.64 1.01 3.45
CA LYS A 42 9.17 0.11 4.51
C LYS A 42 9.04 -1.34 4.04
N ILE A 43 8.58 -1.57 2.81
CA ILE A 43 8.50 -2.92 2.20
C ILE A 43 9.91 -3.48 2.01
N HIS A 44 10.82 -2.71 1.43
CA HIS A 44 12.20 -3.11 1.24
C HIS A 44 12.87 -3.51 2.55
N GLU A 45 12.79 -2.66 3.58
CA GLU A 45 13.33 -2.93 4.91
C GLU A 45 12.73 -4.21 5.53
N ALA A 46 11.43 -4.45 5.35
CA ALA A 46 10.76 -5.65 5.85
C ALA A 46 11.27 -6.92 5.15
N ILE A 47 11.50 -6.87 3.84
CA ILE A 47 12.04 -8.00 3.06
C ILE A 47 13.48 -8.31 3.46
N GLU A 48 14.32 -7.28 3.59
CA GLU A 48 15.75 -7.45 3.86
C GLU A 48 16.07 -7.75 5.34
N SER A 49 15.18 -7.42 6.27
CA SER A 49 15.40 -7.65 7.70
C SER A 49 15.27 -9.11 8.13
N HIS A 50 14.79 -10.01 7.26
CA HIS A 50 14.57 -11.41 7.58
C HIS A 50 15.14 -12.32 6.49
N SER A 51 15.93 -13.31 6.90
CA SER A 51 16.43 -14.36 5.99
C SER A 51 15.39 -15.42 5.68
N ASP A 52 14.49 -15.70 6.63
CA ASP A 52 13.37 -16.62 6.44
C ASP A 52 12.23 -15.93 5.66
N TRP A 53 11.81 -16.56 4.57
CA TRP A 53 10.80 -15.98 3.68
C TRP A 53 9.45 -15.76 4.38
N TYR A 54 9.02 -16.66 5.28
CA TYR A 54 7.74 -16.52 5.98
C TYR A 54 7.76 -15.37 6.98
N GLN A 55 8.89 -15.17 7.67
CA GLN A 55 9.09 -14.03 8.58
C GLN A 55 9.11 -12.71 7.80
N ALA A 56 9.77 -12.69 6.64
CA ALA A 56 9.76 -11.54 5.74
C ALA A 56 8.34 -11.22 5.25
N TYR A 57 7.56 -12.24 4.84
CA TYR A 57 6.17 -12.07 4.45
C TYR A 57 5.32 -11.42 5.55
N ASP A 58 5.41 -11.93 6.78
CA ASP A 58 4.72 -11.37 7.93
C ASP A 58 5.14 -9.92 8.21
N ALA A 59 6.42 -9.61 8.08
CA ALA A 59 6.95 -8.25 8.25
C ALA A 59 6.44 -7.30 7.16
N VAL A 60 6.38 -7.74 5.90
CA VAL A 60 5.79 -6.99 4.78
C VAL A 60 4.32 -6.68 5.07
N CYS A 61 3.52 -7.69 5.42
CA CYS A 61 2.10 -7.49 5.73
C CYS A 61 1.90 -6.49 6.87
N ARG A 62 2.64 -6.62 7.97
CA ARG A 62 2.57 -5.67 9.10
C ARG A 62 2.98 -4.26 8.70
N SER A 63 4.02 -4.12 7.87
CA SER A 63 4.49 -2.81 7.40
C SER A 63 3.45 -2.11 6.53
N ILE A 64 2.75 -2.85 5.67
CA ILE A 64 1.68 -2.32 4.81
C ILE A 64 0.47 -1.90 5.64
N VAL A 65 0.01 -2.73 6.59
CA VAL A 65 -1.12 -2.38 7.47
C VAL A 65 -0.78 -1.15 8.32
N ARG A 66 0.42 -1.10 8.92
CA ARG A 66 0.87 0.07 9.68
C ARG A 66 0.96 1.33 8.80
N PHE A 67 1.41 1.18 7.56
CA PHE A 67 1.46 2.30 6.64
C PHE A 67 0.06 2.87 6.34
N TYR A 68 -0.95 2.00 6.18
CA TYR A 68 -2.34 2.43 6.07
C TYR A 68 -2.78 3.23 7.29
N ASP A 69 -2.53 2.74 8.51
CA ASP A 69 -2.92 3.41 9.75
C ASP A 69 -2.28 4.80 9.88
N GLU A 70 -1.03 4.95 9.45
CA GLU A 70 -0.27 6.19 9.51
C GLU A 70 -0.57 7.15 8.33
N ASN A 71 -0.90 6.61 7.15
CA ASN A 71 -0.99 7.35 5.88
C ASN A 71 -2.15 6.85 4.99
N PRO A 72 -3.42 6.88 5.44
CA PRO A 72 -4.54 6.26 4.71
C PRO A 72 -4.70 6.82 3.29
N THR A 73 -4.57 8.13 3.10
CA THR A 73 -4.70 8.77 1.78
C THR A 73 -3.62 8.30 0.80
N ALA A 74 -2.37 8.16 1.26
CA ALA A 74 -1.28 7.67 0.41
C ALA A 74 -1.44 6.17 0.10
N TYR A 75 -1.96 5.39 1.06
CA TYR A 75 -2.28 3.98 0.84
C TYR A 75 -3.36 3.80 -0.22
N ASP A 76 -4.47 4.55 -0.13
CA ASP A 76 -5.58 4.48 -1.09
C ASP A 76 -5.13 4.85 -2.50
N ALA A 77 -4.21 5.80 -2.63
CA ALA A 77 -3.61 6.13 -3.91
C ALA A 77 -2.71 5.00 -4.44
N ALA A 78 -1.87 4.41 -3.58
CA ALA A 78 -0.97 3.31 -3.95
C ALA A 78 -1.73 2.05 -4.41
N THR A 79 -2.90 1.80 -3.82
CA THR A 79 -3.74 0.63 -4.13
C THR A 79 -4.76 0.87 -5.24
N GLY A 80 -4.77 2.06 -5.85
CA GLY A 80 -5.69 2.42 -6.93
C GLY A 80 -7.16 2.56 -6.48
N THR A 81 -7.41 2.67 -5.18
CA THR A 81 -8.75 2.90 -4.64
C THR A 81 -9.19 4.35 -4.75
N MET A 82 -8.25 5.27 -5.02
CA MET A 82 -8.55 6.66 -5.34
C MET A 82 -8.70 6.87 -6.85
N PRO A 83 -9.79 7.51 -7.32
CA PRO A 83 -10.01 7.79 -8.74
C PRO A 83 -8.94 8.70 -9.38
N LEU A 84 -8.17 9.41 -8.56
CA LEU A 84 -7.23 10.44 -8.98
C LEU A 84 -6.07 9.93 -9.86
N VAL A 85 -5.70 8.66 -9.74
CA VAL A 85 -4.56 8.09 -10.50
C VAL A 85 -5.02 7.35 -11.77
N GLN A 86 -6.28 6.88 -11.83
CA GLN A 86 -6.78 6.10 -12.97
C GLN A 86 -7.13 6.94 -14.20
N GLU A 87 -7.45 8.22 -14.02
CA GLU A 87 -7.77 9.18 -15.09
C GLU A 87 -6.72 10.31 -15.18
N ALA A 88 -5.62 10.19 -14.43
CA ALA A 88 -4.62 11.25 -14.37
C ALA A 88 -3.89 11.36 -15.71
N ASP A 89 -3.90 12.54 -16.26
CA ASP A 89 -3.07 12.94 -17.37
C ASP A 89 -1.59 12.81 -16.93
N GLU A 90 -0.84 11.88 -17.55
CA GLU A 90 0.59 11.64 -17.25
C GLU A 90 1.45 12.90 -17.44
N THR A 91 0.91 13.92 -18.13
CA THR A 91 1.56 15.22 -18.26
C THR A 91 1.51 16.07 -17.00
N GLN A 92 0.63 15.73 -16.04
CA GLN A 92 0.58 16.44 -14.77
C GLN A 92 1.83 16.14 -13.93
N LYS A 93 2.38 17.20 -13.35
CA LYS A 93 3.57 17.12 -12.51
C LYS A 93 3.38 16.15 -11.35
N GLY A 94 4.29 15.19 -11.23
CA GLY A 94 4.31 14.18 -10.19
C GLY A 94 3.57 12.87 -10.51
N VAL A 95 2.66 12.84 -11.49
CA VAL A 95 1.92 11.62 -11.86
C VAL A 95 2.85 10.53 -12.39
N ALA A 96 3.74 10.87 -13.30
CA ALA A 96 4.73 9.92 -13.85
C ALA A 96 5.62 9.31 -12.74
N ASP A 97 6.02 10.11 -11.76
CA ASP A 97 6.79 9.62 -10.61
C ASP A 97 5.97 8.71 -9.70
N ILE A 98 4.68 9.01 -9.48
CA ILE A 98 3.77 8.15 -8.71
C ILE A 98 3.65 6.78 -9.41
N LEU A 99 3.38 6.76 -10.71
CA LEU A 99 3.26 5.51 -11.49
C LEU A 99 4.56 4.70 -11.49
N ARG A 100 5.70 5.37 -11.63
CA ARG A 100 7.02 4.74 -11.55
C ARG A 100 7.26 4.09 -10.18
N VAL A 101 7.02 4.80 -9.09
CA VAL A 101 7.23 4.26 -7.73
C VAL A 101 6.24 3.13 -7.44
N SER A 102 4.99 3.22 -7.92
CA SER A 102 4.02 2.13 -7.83
C SER A 102 4.54 0.86 -8.52
N GLY A 103 5.00 0.99 -9.77
CA GLY A 103 5.59 -0.13 -10.51
C GLY A 103 6.81 -0.73 -9.81
N GLU A 104 7.68 0.10 -9.23
CA GLU A 104 8.85 -0.35 -8.48
C GLU A 104 8.47 -1.15 -7.21
N ILE A 105 7.37 -0.79 -6.53
CA ILE A 105 6.82 -1.56 -5.40
C ILE A 105 6.32 -2.93 -5.88
N ASP A 106 5.54 -2.95 -6.95
CA ASP A 106 4.98 -4.18 -7.50
C ASP A 106 6.08 -5.13 -8.00
N GLU A 107 7.11 -4.60 -8.66
CA GLU A 107 8.28 -5.37 -9.12
C GLU A 107 9.06 -5.96 -7.94
N GLU A 108 9.25 -5.22 -6.86
CA GLU A 108 9.94 -5.71 -5.65
C GLU A 108 9.16 -6.84 -4.99
N LEU A 109 7.85 -6.69 -4.86
CA LEU A 109 6.99 -7.76 -4.33
C LEU A 109 6.96 -8.99 -5.25
N ALA A 110 6.95 -8.79 -6.57
CA ALA A 110 7.03 -9.90 -7.53
C ALA A 110 8.39 -10.63 -7.43
N ALA A 111 9.49 -9.91 -7.28
CA ALA A 111 10.81 -10.49 -7.04
C ALA A 111 10.87 -11.27 -5.72
N PHE A 112 10.22 -10.76 -4.67
CA PHE A 112 10.07 -11.45 -3.38
C PHE A 112 9.31 -12.78 -3.52
N LEU A 113 8.23 -12.84 -4.33
CA LEU A 113 7.53 -14.09 -4.63
C LEU A 113 8.40 -15.07 -5.42
N VAL A 114 9.19 -14.59 -6.40
CA VAL A 114 10.15 -15.42 -7.17
C VAL A 114 11.20 -16.02 -6.23
N ARG A 115 11.74 -15.23 -5.29
CA ARG A 115 12.65 -15.72 -4.25
C ARG A 115 12.00 -16.84 -3.43
N GLY A 116 10.78 -16.62 -2.95
CA GLY A 116 10.04 -17.64 -2.20
C GLY A 116 9.77 -18.92 -2.99
N ALA A 117 9.55 -18.82 -4.30
CA ALA A 117 9.42 -19.98 -5.15
C ALA A 117 10.73 -20.76 -5.30
N ALA A 118 11.86 -20.06 -5.45
CA ALA A 118 13.19 -20.69 -5.50
C ALA A 118 13.56 -21.40 -4.18
N GLU A 119 13.15 -20.83 -3.04
CA GLU A 119 13.33 -21.43 -1.70
C GLU A 119 12.30 -22.53 -1.39
N GLY A 120 11.31 -22.75 -2.27
CA GLY A 120 10.25 -23.74 -2.09
C GLY A 120 9.16 -23.35 -1.09
N ALA A 121 9.12 -22.08 -0.66
CA ALA A 121 8.09 -21.53 0.19
C ALA A 121 6.81 -21.21 -0.60
N VAL A 122 6.94 -20.62 -1.79
CA VAL A 122 5.82 -20.24 -2.67
C VAL A 122 5.54 -21.31 -3.71
N ARG A 123 4.26 -21.58 -3.95
CA ARG A 123 3.74 -22.51 -4.97
C ARG A 123 2.56 -21.92 -5.74
N SER A 124 2.53 -20.62 -5.93
CA SER A 124 1.52 -20.01 -6.77
C SER A 124 1.59 -20.59 -8.19
N GLN A 125 0.43 -20.87 -8.78
CA GLN A 125 0.30 -21.24 -10.19
C GLN A 125 0.13 -20.00 -11.08
N LEU A 126 -0.10 -18.84 -10.46
CA LEU A 126 -0.26 -17.57 -11.16
C LEU A 126 1.10 -16.89 -11.37
N PRO A 127 1.23 -16.08 -12.43
CA PRO A 127 2.38 -15.21 -12.61
C PRO A 127 2.62 -14.32 -11.38
N PRO A 128 3.89 -14.01 -11.02
CA PRO A 128 4.20 -13.22 -9.83
C PRO A 128 3.48 -11.86 -9.79
N MET A 129 3.46 -11.13 -10.90
CA MET A 129 2.79 -9.82 -10.96
C MET A 129 1.27 -9.92 -10.78
N GLU A 130 0.62 -10.94 -11.36
CA GLU A 130 -0.81 -11.19 -11.15
C GLU A 130 -1.09 -11.50 -9.68
N THR A 131 -0.23 -12.30 -9.05
CA THR A 131 -0.31 -12.61 -7.61
C THR A 131 -0.19 -11.35 -6.75
N VAL A 132 0.73 -10.43 -7.09
CA VAL A 132 0.89 -9.14 -6.40
C VAL A 132 -0.36 -8.28 -6.51
N LEU A 133 -0.93 -8.13 -7.71
CA LEU A 133 -2.14 -7.32 -7.92
C LEU A 133 -3.36 -7.90 -7.18
N LEU A 134 -3.50 -9.23 -7.15
CA LEU A 134 -4.54 -9.90 -6.36
C LEU A 134 -4.32 -9.73 -4.85
N PHE A 135 -3.05 -9.80 -4.39
CA PHE A 135 -2.70 -9.53 -3.01
C PHE A 135 -3.09 -8.11 -2.58
N TRP A 136 -2.75 -7.08 -3.38
CA TRP A 136 -3.15 -5.70 -3.13
C TRP A 136 -4.66 -5.55 -3.04
N SER A 137 -5.38 -6.12 -3.99
CA SER A 137 -6.85 -6.06 -4.04
C SER A 137 -7.48 -6.69 -2.78
N ALA A 138 -6.99 -7.87 -2.38
CA ALA A 138 -7.49 -8.57 -1.21
C ALA A 138 -7.13 -7.85 0.10
N LEU A 139 -5.88 -7.41 0.25
CA LEU A 139 -5.40 -6.73 1.46
C LEU A 139 -6.12 -5.39 1.66
N SER A 140 -6.28 -4.59 0.59
CA SER A 140 -7.04 -3.34 0.65
C SER A 140 -8.49 -3.58 1.06
N GLY A 141 -9.15 -4.56 0.46
CA GLY A 141 -10.51 -4.92 0.84
C GLY A 141 -10.64 -5.34 2.30
N MET A 142 -9.66 -6.10 2.81
CA MET A 142 -9.63 -6.51 4.22
C MET A 142 -9.41 -5.33 5.17
N VAL A 143 -8.48 -4.44 4.85
CA VAL A 143 -8.17 -3.26 5.68
C VAL A 143 -9.39 -2.35 5.77
N HIS A 144 -10.00 -1.98 4.64
CA HIS A 144 -11.21 -1.15 4.64
C HIS A 144 -12.39 -1.83 5.35
N THR A 145 -12.56 -3.15 5.17
CA THR A 145 -13.61 -3.89 5.87
C THR A 145 -13.38 -3.91 7.37
N ALA A 146 -12.14 -4.08 7.81
CA ALA A 146 -11.77 -4.08 9.21
C ALA A 146 -12.09 -2.75 9.89
N ASP A 147 -11.83 -1.62 9.20
CA ASP A 147 -12.13 -0.29 9.73
C ASP A 147 -13.63 0.01 9.77
N ILE A 148 -14.32 -0.17 8.64
CA ILE A 148 -15.74 0.21 8.53
C ILE A 148 -16.64 -0.71 9.35
N ARG A 149 -16.24 -1.97 9.54
CA ARG A 149 -17.06 -3.01 10.18
C ARG A 149 -16.47 -3.56 11.47
N GLU A 150 -15.56 -2.87 12.12
CA GLU A 150 -14.91 -3.34 13.35
C GLU A 150 -15.92 -3.86 14.40
N GLY A 151 -16.92 -3.05 14.73
CA GLY A 151 -17.96 -3.45 15.71
C GLY A 151 -18.80 -4.65 15.27
N TYR A 152 -19.04 -4.82 13.96
CA TYR A 152 -19.74 -5.99 13.41
C TYR A 152 -18.87 -7.24 13.49
N ILE A 153 -17.59 -7.14 13.13
CA ILE A 153 -16.61 -8.23 13.20
C ILE A 153 -16.49 -8.72 14.64
N GLN A 154 -16.26 -7.80 15.58
CA GLN A 154 -16.17 -8.10 17.00
C GLN A 154 -17.43 -8.81 17.51
N LYS A 155 -18.61 -8.31 17.16
CA LYS A 155 -19.89 -8.89 17.62
C LYS A 155 -20.18 -10.24 17.01
N THR A 156 -19.80 -10.47 15.74
CA THR A 156 -20.22 -11.65 14.96
C THR A 156 -19.26 -12.82 15.12
N ILE A 157 -17.94 -12.54 15.16
CA ILE A 157 -16.91 -13.58 15.20
C ILE A 157 -15.91 -13.40 16.35
N GLY A 158 -16.07 -12.37 17.20
CA GLY A 158 -15.28 -12.16 18.42
C GLY A 158 -13.83 -11.69 18.16
N LEU A 159 -13.48 -11.29 16.95
CA LEU A 159 -12.12 -10.86 16.60
C LEU A 159 -11.98 -9.34 16.69
N SER A 160 -10.85 -8.89 17.23
CA SER A 160 -10.40 -7.50 17.08
C SER A 160 -10.01 -7.21 15.64
N ARG A 161 -9.88 -5.92 15.28
CA ARG A 161 -9.38 -5.48 13.98
C ARG A 161 -8.03 -6.14 13.64
N GLU A 162 -7.10 -6.14 14.59
CA GLU A 162 -5.77 -6.71 14.40
C GLU A 162 -5.81 -8.22 14.15
N GLU A 163 -6.57 -8.98 14.94
CA GLU A 163 -6.74 -10.42 14.75
C GLU A 163 -7.39 -10.74 13.41
N PHE A 164 -8.39 -9.96 12.99
CA PHE A 164 -9.03 -10.13 11.69
C PHE A 164 -8.02 -9.94 10.54
N LEU A 165 -7.19 -8.89 10.59
CA LEU A 165 -6.16 -8.65 9.58
C LEU A 165 -5.07 -9.72 9.60
N GLN A 166 -4.65 -10.19 10.78
CA GLN A 166 -3.70 -11.30 10.88
C GLN A 166 -4.25 -12.60 10.28
N HIS A 167 -5.52 -12.92 10.53
CA HIS A 167 -6.16 -14.08 9.93
C HIS A 167 -6.27 -13.93 8.42
N GLY A 168 -6.60 -12.73 7.93
CA GLY A 168 -6.68 -12.43 6.51
C GLY A 168 -5.32 -12.60 5.80
N THR A 169 -4.24 -12.05 6.35
CA THR A 169 -2.89 -12.19 5.77
C THR A 169 -2.41 -13.63 5.78
N ARG A 170 -2.74 -14.43 6.82
CA ARG A 170 -2.49 -15.87 6.84
C ARG A 170 -3.28 -16.64 5.79
N LEU A 171 -4.53 -16.26 5.54
CA LEU A 171 -5.34 -16.85 4.47
C LEU A 171 -4.72 -16.58 3.10
N LEU A 172 -4.25 -15.34 2.85
CA LEU A 172 -3.52 -15.01 1.62
C LEU A 172 -2.23 -15.82 1.49
N LEU A 173 -1.46 -15.94 2.58
CA LEU A 173 -0.26 -16.77 2.62
C LEU A 173 -0.58 -18.24 2.24
N ALA A 174 -1.61 -18.82 2.84
CA ALA A 174 -2.01 -20.19 2.58
C ALA A 174 -2.43 -20.43 1.11
N SER A 175 -2.94 -19.39 0.43
CA SER A 175 -3.32 -19.48 -0.98
C SER A 175 -2.14 -19.62 -1.95
N ILE A 176 -0.96 -19.20 -1.54
CA ILE A 176 0.27 -19.21 -2.36
C ILE A 176 1.36 -20.14 -1.86
N THR A 177 1.17 -20.79 -0.71
CA THR A 177 2.15 -21.69 -0.10
C THR A 177 1.65 -23.14 -0.11
N LYS A 178 2.53 -24.07 0.27
CA LYS A 178 2.09 -25.45 0.52
C LYS A 178 1.10 -25.50 1.68
N VAL A 179 -0.05 -26.11 1.49
CA VAL A 179 -0.77 -26.69 2.62
C VAL A 179 0.10 -27.84 3.15
N ASN A 180 0.70 -27.67 4.32
CA ASN A 180 1.25 -28.81 5.04
C ASN A 180 0.06 -29.70 5.41
N ALA A 181 -0.05 -30.81 4.67
CA ALA A 181 -1.03 -31.85 4.95
C ALA A 181 -0.61 -32.59 6.24
#